data_8d9070594ccb3b19e0d093e23d446b69
#
_entry.id   8d9070594ccb3b19e0d093e23d446b69
#
_cell.length_a   1.000
_cell.length_b   1.000
_cell.length_c   1.000
_cell.angle_alpha   90.00
_cell.angle_beta   90.00
_cell.angle_gamma   90.00
#
_symmetry.space_group_name_H-M   'P 1'
#
loop_
_entity.id
_entity.type
_entity.pdbx_description
1 polymer ?
#
loop_
_entity_poly.entity_id
_entity_poly.type
_entity_poly.pdbx_seq_one_letter_code
_entity_poly.pdbx_strand_id
1 'polypeptide(L)'
;LITGDAAALCINLGFIVRGMDLAVASGECAARAVIDAKKAGDFSAAGLAGYRRRLEESFVLRDMKQYRNVPHLMENPRLFSDYPKMTAGIMRDLFRYDGSPVPPVRKSLWQRVKAAGVMNLLKDGYGWGKAL
;
A
#
# COMPACT_ATOMS: atom_id res chain seq x y z
N LEU A 1 -26.07 -2.70 2.55
CA LEU A 1 -24.73 -2.26 2.96
C LEU A 1 -23.70 -3.29 2.50
N ILE A 2 -22.54 -2.85 2.05
CA ILE A 2 -21.40 -3.69 1.65
C ILE A 2 -20.21 -3.28 2.52
N THR A 3 -19.44 -4.25 3.06
CA THR A 3 -18.34 -4.02 3.99
C THR A 3 -17.12 -4.85 3.62
N GLY A 4 -15.97 -4.53 4.18
CA GLY A 4 -14.74 -5.30 3.98
C GLY A 4 -14.30 -5.37 2.53
N ASP A 5 -13.73 -6.51 2.14
CA ASP A 5 -13.18 -6.74 0.80
C ASP A 5 -14.25 -6.62 -0.30
N ALA A 6 -15.51 -6.98 -0.01
CA ALA A 6 -16.63 -6.81 -0.93
C ALA A 6 -16.91 -5.33 -1.26
N ALA A 7 -16.52 -4.41 -0.37
CA ALA A 7 -16.58 -2.96 -0.58
C ALA A 7 -15.23 -2.40 -1.09
N ALA A 8 -14.30 -3.25 -1.50
CA ALA A 8 -12.93 -2.89 -1.88
C ALA A 8 -12.14 -2.16 -0.78
N LEU A 9 -12.48 -2.40 0.50
CA LEU A 9 -11.77 -1.82 1.64
C LEU A 9 -10.51 -2.64 1.94
N CYS A 10 -9.52 -2.49 1.07
CA CYS A 10 -8.23 -3.16 1.15
C CYS A 10 -7.14 -2.19 0.69
N ILE A 11 -6.01 -2.17 1.39
CA ILE A 11 -4.84 -1.34 1.07
C ILE A 11 -3.65 -2.27 0.84
N ASN A 12 -3.01 -2.17 -0.32
CA ASN A 12 -1.76 -2.84 -0.63
C ASN A 12 -0.67 -1.80 -0.87
N LEU A 13 0.34 -1.77 0.02
CA LEU A 13 1.49 -0.87 -0.06
C LEU A 13 2.72 -1.56 -0.68
N GLY A 14 2.58 -2.80 -1.16
CA GLY A 14 3.68 -3.61 -1.70
C GLY A 14 4.45 -4.39 -0.63
N PHE A 15 4.65 -3.83 0.54
CA PHE A 15 5.33 -4.44 1.68
C PHE A 15 4.38 -4.74 2.86
N ILE A 16 3.21 -4.13 2.88
CA ILE A 16 2.12 -4.38 3.83
C ILE A 16 0.80 -4.46 3.07
N VAL A 17 0.02 -5.49 3.38
CA VAL A 17 -1.38 -5.62 2.94
C VAL A 17 -2.27 -5.50 4.16
N ARG A 18 -3.22 -4.57 4.12
CA ARG A 18 -4.21 -4.33 5.16
C ARG A 18 -5.60 -4.54 4.60
N GLY A 19 -6.37 -5.39 5.23
CA GLY A 19 -7.76 -5.69 4.86
C GLY A 19 -8.58 -6.07 6.07
N MET A 20 -8.04 -6.91 6.98
CA MET A 20 -8.77 -7.40 8.14
C MET A 20 -9.21 -6.28 9.09
N ASP A 21 -8.34 -5.34 9.41
CA ASP A 21 -8.64 -4.19 10.27
C ASP A 21 -9.69 -3.27 9.63
N LEU A 22 -9.60 -3.04 8.32
CA LEU A 22 -10.58 -2.26 7.56
C LEU A 22 -11.92 -3.00 7.47
N ALA A 23 -11.90 -4.33 7.30
CA ALA A 23 -13.11 -5.15 7.26
C ALA A 23 -13.84 -5.14 8.60
N VAL A 24 -13.12 -5.33 9.72
CA VAL A 24 -13.71 -5.29 11.07
C VAL A 24 -14.31 -3.92 11.38
N ALA A 25 -13.55 -2.84 11.14
CA ALA A 25 -14.03 -1.48 11.42
C ALA A 25 -15.23 -1.10 10.53
N SER A 26 -15.21 -1.49 9.24
CA SER A 26 -16.35 -1.23 8.36
C SER A 26 -17.58 -2.05 8.75
N GLY A 27 -17.39 -3.27 9.23
CA GLY A 27 -18.46 -4.12 9.78
C GLY A 27 -19.10 -3.49 11.01
N GLU A 28 -18.29 -2.94 11.93
CA GLU A 28 -18.80 -2.21 13.10
C GLU A 28 -19.60 -0.97 12.67
N CYS A 29 -19.10 -0.19 11.71
CA CYS A 29 -19.83 0.97 11.17
C CYS A 29 -21.18 0.56 10.57
N ALA A 30 -21.23 -0.55 9.85
CA ALA A 30 -22.46 -1.09 9.26
C ALA A 30 -23.45 -1.57 10.35
N ALA A 31 -22.96 -2.33 11.32
CA ALA A 31 -23.79 -2.82 12.43
C ALA A 31 -24.45 -1.67 13.19
N ARG A 32 -23.70 -0.62 13.54
CA ARG A 32 -24.24 0.58 14.20
C ARG A 32 -25.29 1.28 13.34
N ALA A 33 -25.07 1.40 12.01
CA ALA A 33 -26.06 2.01 11.12
C ALA A 33 -27.35 1.18 11.04
N VAL A 34 -27.24 -0.16 10.98
CA VAL A 34 -28.41 -1.06 10.97
C VAL A 34 -29.18 -0.98 12.29
N ILE A 35 -28.49 -0.90 13.43
CA ILE A 35 -29.14 -0.75 14.75
C ILE A 35 -29.94 0.56 14.80
N ASP A 36 -29.38 1.66 14.29
CA ASP A 36 -30.08 2.94 14.29
C ASP A 36 -31.27 2.93 13.32
N ALA A 37 -31.11 2.36 12.12
CA ALA A 37 -32.18 2.18 11.15
C ALA A 37 -33.33 1.34 11.74
N LYS A 38 -32.99 0.27 12.47
CA LYS A 38 -33.98 -0.57 13.15
C LYS A 38 -34.76 0.20 14.22
N LYS A 39 -34.09 1.03 15.02
CA LYS A 39 -34.76 1.88 16.03
C LYS A 39 -35.69 2.91 15.39
N ALA A 40 -35.30 3.45 14.25
CA ALA A 40 -36.09 4.42 13.48
C ALA A 40 -37.20 3.78 12.63
N GLY A 41 -37.17 2.46 12.43
CA GLY A 41 -38.07 1.76 11.50
C GLY A 41 -37.84 2.08 10.04
N ASP A 42 -36.66 2.65 9.69
CA ASP A 42 -36.32 3.10 8.35
C ASP A 42 -35.06 2.41 7.82
N PHE A 43 -35.25 1.46 6.91
CA PHE A 43 -34.18 0.77 6.19
C PHE A 43 -33.95 1.30 4.78
N SER A 44 -34.50 2.47 4.44
CA SER A 44 -34.23 3.14 3.18
C SER A 44 -32.76 3.58 3.05
N ALA A 45 -32.39 4.07 1.90
CA ALA A 45 -31.06 4.67 1.68
C ALA A 45 -30.80 5.85 2.64
N ALA A 46 -31.83 6.60 3.01
CA ALA A 46 -31.74 7.70 3.96
C ALA A 46 -31.50 7.19 5.38
N GLY A 47 -32.26 6.20 5.83
CA GLY A 47 -32.10 5.59 7.17
C GLY A 47 -30.74 4.90 7.35
N LEU A 48 -30.16 4.35 6.28
CA LEU A 48 -28.84 3.70 6.28
C LEU A 48 -27.67 4.66 5.97
N ALA A 49 -27.91 5.93 5.68
CA ALA A 49 -26.86 6.91 5.33
C ALA A 49 -25.83 7.12 6.46
N GLY A 50 -26.18 6.80 7.71
CA GLY A 50 -25.29 6.80 8.86
C GLY A 50 -24.06 5.90 8.69
N TYR A 51 -24.12 4.86 7.86
CA TYR A 51 -22.98 4.00 7.55
C TYR A 51 -21.85 4.78 6.88
N ARG A 52 -22.16 5.49 5.79
CA ARG A 52 -21.17 6.29 5.07
C ARG A 52 -20.52 7.33 5.97
N ARG A 53 -21.31 8.06 6.75
CA ARG A 53 -20.81 9.07 7.68
C ARG A 53 -19.81 8.45 8.67
N ARG A 54 -20.15 7.31 9.29
CA ARG A 54 -19.23 6.60 10.21
C ARG A 54 -17.95 6.15 9.55
N LEU A 55 -17.99 5.68 8.30
CA LEU A 55 -16.79 5.34 7.55
C LEU A 55 -15.91 6.57 7.29
N GLU A 56 -16.51 7.72 6.97
CA GLU A 56 -15.79 8.98 6.73
C GLU A 56 -15.13 9.53 8.00
N GLU A 57 -15.78 9.36 9.14
CA GLU A 57 -15.28 9.76 10.47
C GLU A 57 -14.22 8.79 11.01
N SER A 58 -14.21 7.53 10.55
CA SER A 58 -13.27 6.50 10.96
C SER A 58 -11.92 6.61 10.24
N PHE A 59 -10.96 5.77 10.65
CA PHE A 59 -9.69 5.63 9.94
C PHE A 59 -9.85 4.96 8.56
N VAL A 60 -10.93 4.17 8.34
CA VAL A 60 -11.12 3.37 7.12
C VAL A 60 -11.03 4.22 5.85
N LEU A 61 -11.92 5.22 5.69
CA LEU A 61 -11.88 6.07 4.50
C LEU A 61 -10.74 7.11 4.53
N ARG A 62 -10.21 7.43 5.69
CA ARG A 62 -9.04 8.28 5.83
C ARG A 62 -7.81 7.62 5.22
N ASP A 63 -7.53 6.39 5.61
CA ASP A 63 -6.41 5.60 5.09
C ASP A 63 -6.60 5.30 3.59
N MET A 64 -7.81 4.90 3.19
CA MET A 64 -8.15 4.68 1.77
C MET A 64 -7.88 5.92 0.90
N LYS A 65 -8.20 7.11 1.39
CA LYS A 65 -7.92 8.38 0.68
C LYS A 65 -6.43 8.70 0.64
N GLN A 66 -5.72 8.47 1.75
CA GLN A 66 -4.29 8.72 1.85
C GLN A 66 -3.52 7.88 0.82
N TYR A 67 -3.80 6.58 0.73
CA TYR A 67 -3.06 5.64 -0.10
C TYR A 67 -3.69 5.39 -1.48
N ARG A 68 -4.64 6.19 -1.91
CA ARG A 68 -5.39 6.01 -3.18
C ARG A 68 -4.52 5.95 -4.44
N ASN A 69 -3.31 6.53 -4.40
CA ASN A 69 -2.40 6.59 -5.55
C ASN A 69 -1.40 5.42 -5.58
N VAL A 70 -1.30 4.63 -4.51
CA VAL A 70 -0.35 3.52 -4.42
C VAL A 70 -0.60 2.43 -5.46
N PRO A 71 -1.84 2.03 -5.80
CA PRO A 71 -2.09 1.04 -6.85
C PRO A 71 -1.41 1.39 -8.18
N HIS A 72 -1.46 2.65 -8.62
CA HIS A 72 -0.79 3.10 -9.86
C HIS A 72 0.73 2.99 -9.79
N LEU A 73 1.32 3.18 -8.62
CA LEU A 73 2.77 2.99 -8.43
C LEU A 73 3.15 1.51 -8.49
N MET A 74 2.26 0.63 -8.00
CA MET A 74 2.45 -0.82 -8.05
C MET A 74 2.38 -1.40 -9.46
N GLU A 75 1.81 -0.67 -10.43
CA GLU A 75 1.81 -1.06 -11.85
C GLU A 75 3.18 -0.87 -12.53
N ASN A 76 4.16 -0.23 -11.85
CA ASN A 76 5.49 -0.02 -12.40
C ASN A 76 6.27 -1.34 -12.51
N PRO A 77 6.59 -1.84 -13.72
CA PRO A 77 7.25 -3.14 -13.90
C PRO A 77 8.66 -3.19 -13.29
N ARG A 78 9.33 -2.06 -13.10
CA ARG A 78 10.65 -1.99 -12.47
C ARG A 78 10.65 -2.46 -11.02
N LEU A 79 9.52 -2.35 -10.31
CA LEU A 79 9.36 -2.87 -8.96
C LEU A 79 9.53 -4.38 -8.88
N PHE A 80 9.18 -5.08 -9.96
CA PHE A 80 9.20 -6.55 -10.02
C PHE A 80 10.35 -7.10 -10.86
N SER A 81 11.14 -6.24 -11.51
CA SER A 81 12.26 -6.63 -12.38
C SER A 81 13.59 -6.00 -11.97
N ASP A 82 13.75 -4.70 -12.20
CA ASP A 82 15.05 -4.02 -12.09
C ASP A 82 15.47 -3.79 -10.64
N TYR A 83 14.54 -3.39 -9.78
CA TYR A 83 14.85 -3.10 -8.38
C TYR A 83 15.16 -4.36 -7.56
N PRO A 84 14.41 -5.48 -7.69
CA PRO A 84 14.82 -6.74 -7.07
C PRO A 84 16.17 -7.25 -7.56
N LYS A 85 16.45 -7.16 -8.87
CA LYS A 85 17.77 -7.53 -9.44
C LYS A 85 18.89 -6.65 -8.89
N MET A 86 18.66 -5.35 -8.80
CA MET A 86 19.61 -4.41 -8.21
C MET A 86 19.89 -4.76 -6.75
N THR A 87 18.87 -4.95 -5.94
CA THR A 87 18.99 -5.28 -4.51
C THR A 87 19.68 -6.62 -4.30
N ALA A 88 19.27 -7.66 -5.03
CA ALA A 88 19.92 -8.97 -4.98
C ALA A 88 21.38 -8.91 -5.43
N GLY A 89 21.68 -8.09 -6.45
CA GLY A 89 23.05 -7.85 -6.89
C GLY A 89 23.91 -7.17 -5.82
N ILE A 90 23.38 -6.16 -5.15
CA ILE A 90 24.04 -5.47 -4.04
C ILE A 90 24.32 -6.46 -2.90
N MET A 91 23.31 -7.24 -2.49
CA MET A 91 23.48 -8.24 -1.44
C MET A 91 24.53 -9.28 -1.82
N ARG A 92 24.51 -9.78 -3.04
CA ARG A 92 25.54 -10.72 -3.54
C ARG A 92 26.94 -10.11 -3.44
N ASP A 93 27.12 -8.88 -3.89
CA ASP A 93 28.45 -8.23 -3.90
C ASP A 93 28.95 -7.97 -2.48
N LEU A 94 28.05 -7.73 -1.50
CA LEU A 94 28.40 -7.51 -0.08
C LEU A 94 28.73 -8.79 0.67
N PHE A 95 28.04 -9.89 0.36
CA PHE A 95 28.12 -11.12 1.15
C PHE A 95 28.83 -12.28 0.43
N ARG A 96 29.31 -12.07 -0.79
CA ARG A 96 30.07 -13.08 -1.51
C ARG A 96 31.48 -13.22 -0.92
N TYR A 97 31.82 -14.46 -0.59
CA TYR A 97 33.13 -14.82 -0.08
C TYR A 97 33.75 -15.91 -0.98
N ASP A 98 34.69 -15.55 -1.86
CA ASP A 98 35.32 -16.47 -2.80
C ASP A 98 36.86 -16.44 -2.75
N GLY A 99 37.42 -15.85 -1.67
CA GLY A 99 38.86 -15.73 -1.49
C GLY A 99 39.53 -14.60 -2.28
N SER A 100 38.75 -13.86 -3.10
CA SER A 100 39.27 -12.67 -3.81
C SER A 100 39.12 -11.40 -2.96
N PRO A 101 39.94 -10.36 -3.22
CA PRO A 101 39.80 -9.07 -2.53
C PRO A 101 38.42 -8.49 -2.75
N VAL A 102 37.75 -8.08 -1.67
CA VAL A 102 36.43 -7.44 -1.74
C VAL A 102 36.55 -6.06 -2.40
N PRO A 103 35.81 -5.78 -3.46
CA PRO A 103 35.85 -4.45 -4.09
C PRO A 103 35.27 -3.40 -3.14
N PRO A 104 35.67 -2.11 -3.26
CA PRO A 104 35.10 -1.05 -2.44
C PRO A 104 33.58 -1.01 -2.56
N VAL A 105 32.87 -1.12 -1.45
CA VAL A 105 31.40 -1.19 -1.36
C VAL A 105 30.75 -0.04 -2.16
N ARG A 106 31.28 1.17 -2.03
CA ARG A 106 30.79 2.34 -2.77
C ARG A 106 30.81 2.13 -4.28
N LYS A 107 31.85 1.50 -4.83
CA LYS A 107 31.99 1.26 -6.28
C LYS A 107 30.95 0.25 -6.76
N SER A 108 30.78 -0.84 -6.01
CA SER A 108 29.78 -1.88 -6.32
C SER A 108 28.35 -1.32 -6.26
N LEU A 109 27.99 -0.64 -5.18
CA LEU A 109 26.69 0.03 -5.03
C LEU A 109 26.40 0.96 -6.20
N TRP A 110 27.36 1.84 -6.55
CA TRP A 110 27.16 2.81 -7.62
C TRP A 110 26.98 2.16 -8.99
N GLN A 111 27.69 1.08 -9.27
CA GLN A 111 27.52 0.31 -10.52
C GLN A 111 26.11 -0.30 -10.60
N ARG A 112 25.60 -0.89 -9.52
CA ARG A 112 24.24 -1.48 -9.47
C ARG A 112 23.15 -0.43 -9.61
N VAL A 113 23.30 0.71 -8.95
CA VAL A 113 22.36 1.85 -9.05
C VAL A 113 22.35 2.42 -10.47
N LYS A 114 23.52 2.59 -11.10
CA LYS A 114 23.60 3.02 -12.50
C LYS A 114 22.94 2.03 -13.46
N ALA A 115 23.14 0.73 -13.26
CA ALA A 115 22.54 -0.31 -14.09
C ALA A 115 21.01 -0.32 -14.00
N ALA A 116 20.43 -0.02 -12.84
CA ALA A 116 18.99 0.12 -12.62
C ALA A 116 18.41 1.44 -13.18
N GLY A 117 19.28 2.41 -13.50
CA GLY A 117 18.89 3.72 -14.01
C GLY A 117 18.62 4.75 -12.91
N VAL A 118 19.60 5.61 -12.64
CA VAL A 118 19.55 6.64 -11.58
C VAL A 118 18.32 7.52 -11.69
N MET A 119 17.99 8.00 -12.90
CA MET A 119 16.83 8.87 -13.12
C MET A 119 15.49 8.15 -12.85
N ASN A 120 15.42 6.86 -13.18
CA ASN A 120 14.24 6.05 -12.89
C ASN A 120 14.06 5.89 -11.38
N LEU A 121 15.13 5.58 -10.65
CA LEU A 121 15.12 5.48 -9.19
C LEU A 121 14.67 6.78 -8.52
N LEU A 122 15.19 7.92 -8.99
CA LEU A 122 14.81 9.24 -8.44
C LEU A 122 13.34 9.55 -8.72
N LYS A 123 12.87 9.33 -9.96
CA LYS A 123 11.49 9.57 -10.35
C LYS A 123 10.52 8.69 -9.58
N ASP A 124 10.82 7.39 -9.53
CA ASP A 124 9.97 6.41 -8.86
C ASP A 124 9.99 6.64 -7.33
N GLY A 125 11.17 6.90 -6.76
CA GLY A 125 11.31 7.25 -5.33
C GLY A 125 10.55 8.52 -4.94
N TYR A 126 10.57 9.54 -5.78
CA TYR A 126 9.76 10.74 -5.57
C TYR A 126 8.25 10.44 -5.63
N GLY A 127 7.83 9.62 -6.61
CA GLY A 127 6.43 9.17 -6.73
C GLY A 127 5.96 8.45 -5.47
N TRP A 128 6.76 7.53 -4.96
CA TRP A 128 6.48 6.81 -3.70
C TRP A 128 6.45 7.76 -2.49
N GLY A 129 7.44 8.64 -2.35
CA GLY A 129 7.47 9.61 -1.24
C GLY A 129 6.28 10.57 -1.20
N LYS A 130 5.62 10.80 -2.36
CA LYS A 130 4.41 11.62 -2.43
C LYS A 130 3.13 10.82 -2.16
N ALA A 131 3.14 9.51 -2.36
CA ALA A 131 1.94 8.66 -2.26
C ALA A 131 1.81 7.97 -0.89
N LEU A 132 2.90 7.89 -0.12
CA LEU A 132 2.95 7.41 1.26
C LEU A 132 2.82 8.57 2.25
#